data_1ba45dbde4f9ce32e1f37f88b5f6194d
#
_entry.id   1ba45dbde4f9ce32e1f37f88b5f6194d
#
_cell.length_a   1.000
_cell.length_b   1.000
_cell.length_c   1.000
_cell.angle_alpha   90.00
_cell.angle_beta   90.00
_cell.angle_gamma   90.00
#
_symmetry.space_group_name_H-M   'P 1'
#
loop_
_entity.id
_entity.type
_entity.pdbx_description
1 polymer ?
#
loop_
_entity_poly.entity_id
_entity_poly.type
_entity_poly.pdbx_seq_one_letter_code
_entity_poly.pdbx_strand_id
1 'polypeptide(L)'
;MAPRAPDDAEHARRRKFLRDFHTFDSNIRFPAPYTQFAGKPLSQAAEQNWRYDALGYRNDSHPEARPASETLRVFVVGDSTLVDGQVFADTIPGRLETGLKQRHGAGARVYNFGATSACLNQMIALITTRLMDLQPDVIFVLGGATDIFQPWSFDPRAGYPYNHFAQESLCDYFFNTAKKDEDAEDLSYDSLQALIFGRLDNLRALTNWQSDIWEWEVVRQFELALKRLGRLSGGIGAPVRFLLQPAIVRKSERIGDEQNAASGEFLAYLDRQYTRIEQVLGRLEADGLAQGPFTVRDLSRIFEADTRALFTDIVHVTSEGRQVMADRLADEVAEMLVLSAEG
;
A
#
# COMPACT_ATOMS: atom_id res chain seq x y z
N MET A 1 -11.82 -30.65 -12.59
CA MET A 1 -11.69 -31.02 -11.17
C MET A 1 -12.72 -30.23 -10.39
N ALA A 2 -13.53 -30.87 -9.54
CA ALA A 2 -14.41 -30.10 -8.65
C ALA A 2 -13.56 -29.30 -7.65
N PRO A 3 -13.92 -28.04 -7.33
CA PRO A 3 -13.18 -27.25 -6.36
C PRO A 3 -13.16 -28.00 -5.01
N ARG A 4 -12.00 -28.05 -4.39
CA ARG A 4 -11.82 -28.66 -3.07
C ARG A 4 -12.64 -27.84 -2.06
N ALA A 5 -13.45 -28.51 -1.22
CA ALA A 5 -14.14 -27.81 -0.14
C ALA A 5 -13.13 -27.07 0.76
N PRO A 6 -13.42 -25.82 1.15
CA PRO A 6 -12.52 -25.07 2.00
C PRO A 6 -12.31 -25.78 3.34
N ASP A 7 -11.09 -25.75 3.85
CA ASP A 7 -10.78 -26.26 5.19
C ASP A 7 -11.24 -25.27 6.28
N ASP A 8 -11.16 -25.68 7.56
CA ASP A 8 -11.62 -24.85 8.69
C ASP A 8 -10.87 -23.49 8.77
N ALA A 9 -9.61 -23.45 8.38
CA ALA A 9 -8.82 -22.21 8.38
C ALA A 9 -9.28 -21.25 7.28
N GLU A 10 -9.59 -21.76 6.09
CA GLU A 10 -10.17 -20.97 5.01
C GLU A 10 -11.59 -20.49 5.36
N HIS A 11 -12.41 -21.32 5.99
CA HIS A 11 -13.73 -20.90 6.49
C HIS A 11 -13.62 -19.80 7.56
N ALA A 12 -12.62 -19.88 8.44
CA ALA A 12 -12.38 -18.83 9.43
C ALA A 12 -11.93 -17.51 8.77
N ARG A 13 -11.05 -17.58 7.75
CA ARG A 13 -10.62 -16.40 6.95
C ARG A 13 -11.81 -15.79 6.22
N ARG A 14 -12.66 -16.58 5.58
CA ARG A 14 -13.85 -16.10 4.85
C ARG A 14 -14.84 -15.42 5.80
N ARG A 15 -15.09 -15.99 6.97
CA ARG A 15 -15.94 -15.35 8.01
C ARG A 15 -15.32 -14.04 8.51
N LYS A 16 -14.01 -14.00 8.75
CA LYS A 16 -13.30 -12.77 9.12
C LYS A 16 -13.42 -11.72 8.02
N PHE A 17 -13.17 -12.09 6.77
CA PHE A 17 -13.32 -11.22 5.62
C PHE A 17 -14.72 -10.61 5.54
N LEU A 18 -15.78 -11.41 5.66
CA LEU A 18 -17.16 -10.90 5.60
C LEU A 18 -17.49 -9.99 6.79
N ARG A 19 -16.98 -10.27 7.97
CA ARG A 19 -17.09 -9.34 9.10
C ARG A 19 -16.39 -8.03 8.81
N ASP A 20 -15.14 -8.10 8.36
CA ASP A 20 -14.33 -6.93 8.04
C ASP A 20 -14.92 -6.16 6.84
N PHE A 21 -15.56 -6.86 5.92
CA PHE A 21 -16.31 -6.29 4.80
C PHE A 21 -17.66 -5.71 5.24
N HIS A 22 -18.36 -6.36 6.16
CA HIS A 22 -19.67 -5.93 6.68
C HIS A 22 -19.53 -4.85 7.75
N THR A 23 -18.52 -4.95 8.58
CA THR A 23 -18.18 -3.88 9.51
C THR A 23 -17.44 -2.80 8.84
N PHE A 24 -17.14 -2.96 7.50
CA PHE A 24 -16.36 -1.98 6.84
C PHE A 24 -15.86 -1.02 7.88
N ASP A 25 -14.68 -1.10 8.34
CA ASP A 25 -14.24 0.07 9.08
C ASP A 25 -14.29 1.17 8.03
N SER A 26 -15.53 1.64 7.86
CA SER A 26 -15.93 2.62 6.85
C SER A 26 -15.10 3.90 6.99
N ASN A 27 -14.37 4.01 8.10
CA ASN A 27 -13.46 5.11 8.34
C ASN A 27 -12.05 4.85 7.80
N ILE A 28 -11.64 3.58 7.64
CA ILE A 28 -10.31 3.21 7.13
C ILE A 28 -10.32 3.06 5.60
N ARG A 29 -11.39 2.51 5.03
CA ARG A 29 -11.54 2.28 3.58
C ARG A 29 -12.84 2.87 3.07
N PHE A 30 -12.99 4.17 3.22
CA PHE A 30 -14.13 4.90 2.71
C PHE A 30 -14.00 5.10 1.19
N PRO A 31 -15.10 4.98 0.42
CA PRO A 31 -15.07 5.18 -1.03
C PRO A 31 -14.47 6.52 -1.42
N ALA A 32 -13.49 6.49 -2.30
CA ALA A 32 -12.80 7.68 -2.79
C ALA A 32 -12.66 7.62 -4.32
N PRO A 33 -12.86 8.75 -5.03
CA PRO A 33 -12.71 8.80 -6.48
C PRO A 33 -11.28 8.43 -6.90
N TYR A 34 -11.15 7.71 -8.00
CA TYR A 34 -9.89 7.29 -8.66
C TYR A 34 -9.06 6.27 -7.88
N THR A 35 -8.99 6.37 -6.55
CA THR A 35 -8.24 5.46 -5.70
C THR A 35 -9.07 4.31 -5.15
N GLN A 36 -10.38 4.32 -5.43
CA GLN A 36 -11.40 3.40 -4.93
C GLN A 36 -11.69 3.59 -3.44
N PHE A 37 -10.69 3.74 -2.60
CA PHE A 37 -10.87 4.04 -1.17
C PHE A 37 -9.71 4.89 -0.63
N ALA A 38 -10.00 5.57 0.48
CA ALA A 38 -9.08 6.26 1.39
C ALA A 38 -9.67 6.17 2.80
N GLY A 39 -9.09 6.81 3.80
CA GLY A 39 -9.77 7.04 5.07
C GLY A 39 -11.00 7.96 4.88
N LYS A 40 -11.99 7.85 5.75
CA LYS A 40 -13.17 8.73 5.70
C LYS A 40 -12.78 10.16 6.05
N PRO A 41 -13.01 11.14 5.16
CA PRO A 41 -12.64 12.52 5.42
C PRO A 41 -13.20 13.07 6.73
N LEU A 42 -12.37 13.82 7.46
CA LEU A 42 -12.72 14.51 8.72
C LEU A 42 -13.27 13.58 9.81
N SER A 43 -12.92 12.30 9.78
CA SER A 43 -13.38 11.31 10.75
C SER A 43 -12.27 10.82 11.67
N GLN A 44 -12.66 10.03 12.64
CA GLN A 44 -11.79 9.28 13.52
C GLN A 44 -12.17 7.80 13.46
N ALA A 45 -11.20 6.93 13.18
CA ALA A 45 -11.39 5.49 13.24
C ALA A 45 -11.42 5.06 14.72
N ALA A 46 -12.52 4.46 15.15
CA ALA A 46 -12.80 4.21 16.57
C ALA A 46 -11.80 3.22 17.21
N GLU A 47 -11.46 2.14 16.50
CA GLU A 47 -10.59 1.08 17.05
C GLU A 47 -9.13 1.52 17.19
N GLN A 48 -8.62 2.31 16.23
CA GLN A 48 -7.21 2.71 16.17
C GLN A 48 -6.96 4.14 16.68
N ASN A 49 -8.02 4.89 17.01
CA ASN A 49 -7.94 6.32 17.34
C ASN A 49 -7.29 7.19 16.23
N TRP A 50 -7.34 6.73 14.98
CA TRP A 50 -6.77 7.44 13.84
C TRP A 50 -7.68 8.56 13.39
N ARG A 51 -7.10 9.74 13.20
CA ARG A 51 -7.79 10.90 12.63
C ARG A 51 -7.39 11.09 11.17
N TYR A 52 -8.37 11.46 10.36
CA TYR A 52 -8.20 11.72 8.92
C TYR A 52 -8.48 13.19 8.61
N ASP A 53 -7.67 13.75 7.72
CA ASP A 53 -7.85 15.09 7.17
C ASP A 53 -9.01 15.17 6.17
N ALA A 54 -9.16 16.34 5.50
CA ALA A 54 -10.23 16.56 4.54
C ALA A 54 -10.13 15.69 3.26
N LEU A 55 -8.96 15.12 2.96
CA LEU A 55 -8.77 14.16 1.86
C LEU A 55 -8.88 12.70 2.30
N GLY A 56 -8.99 12.42 3.60
CA GLY A 56 -9.03 11.07 4.13
C GLY A 56 -7.65 10.46 4.38
N TYR A 57 -6.64 11.29 4.64
CA TYR A 57 -5.30 10.84 5.01
C TYR A 57 -4.91 11.26 6.42
N ARG A 58 -3.93 10.59 7.00
CA ARG A 58 -3.51 10.83 8.38
C ARG A 58 -2.53 11.99 8.46
N ASN A 59 -3.05 13.22 8.41
CA ASN A 59 -2.28 14.44 8.60
C ASN A 59 -2.88 15.28 9.74
N ASP A 60 -2.03 16.05 10.42
CA ASP A 60 -2.46 17.05 11.41
C ASP A 60 -3.10 18.28 10.72
N SER A 61 -2.71 18.55 9.49
CA SER A 61 -3.30 19.61 8.65
C SER A 61 -3.44 19.11 7.21
N HIS A 62 -4.54 19.51 6.57
CA HIS A 62 -4.76 19.24 5.17
C HIS A 62 -3.78 20.04 4.28
N PRO A 63 -3.14 19.45 3.27
CA PRO A 63 -2.33 20.19 2.32
C PRO A 63 -3.23 21.06 1.44
N GLU A 64 -3.06 22.37 1.55
CA GLU A 64 -3.72 23.38 0.74
C GLU A 64 -2.71 24.01 -0.24
N ALA A 65 -3.08 25.13 -0.84
CA ALA A 65 -2.12 25.96 -1.56
C ALA A 65 -0.89 26.23 -0.67
N ARG A 66 0.31 26.05 -1.24
CA ARG A 66 1.56 26.14 -0.47
C ARG A 66 1.76 27.53 0.13
N PRO A 67 1.75 27.68 1.47
CA PRO A 67 2.01 28.98 2.08
C PRO A 67 3.51 29.31 1.99
N ALA A 68 3.86 30.58 1.96
CA ALA A 68 5.27 31.04 1.91
C ALA A 68 6.13 30.55 3.09
N SER A 69 5.49 30.18 4.21
CA SER A 69 6.17 29.60 5.37
C SER A 69 6.66 28.17 5.18
N GLU A 70 6.13 27.44 4.19
CA GLU A 70 6.61 26.10 3.85
C GLU A 70 7.79 26.18 2.88
N THR A 71 8.98 25.98 3.41
CA THR A 71 10.24 26.03 2.65
C THR A 71 10.61 24.69 2.01
N LEU A 72 10.08 23.60 2.54
CA LEU A 72 10.25 22.24 2.02
C LEU A 72 8.94 21.47 2.20
N ARG A 73 8.42 20.89 1.12
CA ARG A 73 7.18 20.11 1.10
C ARG A 73 7.43 18.71 0.56
N VAL A 74 7.38 17.71 1.43
CA VAL A 74 7.59 16.29 1.10
C VAL A 74 6.28 15.53 1.17
N PHE A 75 5.93 14.80 0.13
CA PHE A 75 4.80 13.89 0.13
C PHE A 75 5.29 12.45 0.24
N VAL A 76 4.69 11.68 1.15
CA VAL A 76 4.95 10.25 1.30
C VAL A 76 3.67 9.49 1.01
N VAL A 77 3.66 8.79 -0.12
CA VAL A 77 2.53 8.00 -0.62
C VAL A 77 2.81 6.53 -0.36
N GLY A 78 1.84 5.76 0.12
CA GLY A 78 2.06 4.35 0.40
C GLY A 78 0.84 3.61 0.94
N ASP A 79 1.10 2.48 1.55
CA ASP A 79 0.09 1.59 2.10
C ASP A 79 -0.11 1.76 3.63
N SER A 80 -0.56 0.70 4.30
CA SER A 80 -0.82 0.68 5.75
C SER A 80 0.39 0.96 6.61
N THR A 81 1.61 0.74 6.13
CA THR A 81 2.84 1.01 6.89
C THR A 81 3.03 2.49 7.19
N LEU A 82 2.52 3.38 6.32
CA LEU A 82 2.50 4.82 6.57
C LEU A 82 1.34 5.24 7.50
N VAL A 83 0.27 4.45 7.53
CA VAL A 83 -0.89 4.73 8.38
C VAL A 83 -0.63 4.36 9.84
N ASP A 84 0.26 3.38 10.08
CA ASP A 84 0.54 2.85 11.40
C ASP A 84 1.18 3.87 12.36
N GLY A 85 0.76 3.81 13.64
CA GLY A 85 1.13 4.74 14.72
C GLY A 85 -0.10 5.27 15.46
N GLN A 86 0.08 5.76 16.69
CA GLN A 86 -1.05 6.24 17.50
C GLN A 86 -1.56 7.61 17.03
N VAL A 87 -0.65 8.54 16.80
CA VAL A 87 -0.92 9.90 16.29
C VAL A 87 -0.05 10.17 15.07
N PHE A 88 -0.30 11.27 14.32
CA PHE A 88 0.52 11.62 13.17
C PHE A 88 2.02 11.66 13.48
N ALA A 89 2.40 12.29 14.58
CA ALA A 89 3.80 12.40 14.99
C ALA A 89 4.49 11.04 15.25
N ASP A 90 3.73 9.95 15.45
CA ASP A 90 4.25 8.60 15.64
C ASP A 90 4.31 7.78 14.35
N THR A 91 3.73 8.27 13.26
CA THR A 91 3.84 7.65 11.92
C THR A 91 5.24 7.85 11.32
N ILE A 92 5.62 7.06 10.33
CA ILE A 92 6.87 7.26 9.58
C ILE A 92 6.93 8.70 9.01
N PRO A 93 5.90 9.23 8.32
CA PRO A 93 5.92 10.62 7.84
C PRO A 93 6.01 11.68 8.95
N GLY A 94 5.33 11.49 10.08
CA GLY A 94 5.40 12.44 11.19
C GLY A 94 6.78 12.51 11.85
N ARG A 95 7.46 11.36 11.99
CA ARG A 95 8.85 11.29 12.47
C ARG A 95 9.82 11.90 11.45
N LEU A 96 9.59 11.65 10.15
CA LEU A 96 10.35 12.29 9.07
C LEU A 96 10.20 13.81 9.15
N GLU A 97 8.99 14.34 9.33
CA GLU A 97 8.77 15.77 9.49
C GLU A 97 9.60 16.35 10.64
N THR A 98 9.62 15.65 11.79
CA THR A 98 10.41 16.05 12.94
C THR A 98 11.91 16.12 12.61
N GLY A 99 12.45 15.11 11.95
CA GLY A 99 13.83 15.06 11.50
C GLY A 99 14.18 16.16 10.48
N LEU A 100 13.29 16.40 9.50
CA LEU A 100 13.50 17.44 8.50
C LEU A 100 13.42 18.85 9.08
N LYS A 101 12.53 19.10 10.05
CA LYS A 101 12.51 20.38 10.77
C LYS A 101 13.82 20.68 11.50
N GLN A 102 14.47 19.66 12.04
CA GLN A 102 15.79 19.82 12.67
C GLN A 102 16.90 20.14 11.64
N ARG A 103 16.83 19.55 10.44
CA ARG A 103 17.84 19.71 9.38
C ARG A 103 17.63 20.96 8.52
N HIS A 104 16.37 21.30 8.21
CA HIS A 104 15.97 22.32 7.22
C HIS A 104 15.16 23.48 7.82
N GLY A 105 14.92 23.49 9.14
CA GLY A 105 14.15 24.52 9.83
C GLY A 105 12.63 24.26 9.88
N ALA A 106 11.92 25.11 10.62
CA ALA A 106 10.50 24.96 10.94
C ALA A 106 9.56 24.96 9.72
N GLY A 107 10.02 25.42 8.58
CA GLY A 107 9.25 25.44 7.33
C GLY A 107 9.20 24.10 6.59
N ALA A 108 9.91 23.06 7.04
CA ALA A 108 9.82 21.74 6.47
C ALA A 108 8.49 21.07 6.87
N ARG A 109 7.77 20.53 5.88
CA ARG A 109 6.50 19.83 6.06
C ARG A 109 6.52 18.48 5.34
N VAL A 110 5.94 17.48 6.00
CA VAL A 110 5.73 16.15 5.43
C VAL A 110 4.24 15.83 5.49
N TYR A 111 3.69 15.44 4.36
CA TYR A 111 2.30 14.99 4.27
C TYR A 111 2.24 13.49 4.03
N ASN A 112 1.43 12.83 4.84
CA ASN A 112 1.20 11.39 4.80
C ASN A 112 0.02 11.09 3.86
N PHE A 113 0.28 10.37 2.79
CA PHE A 113 -0.72 9.86 1.87
C PHE A 113 -0.76 8.33 1.84
N GLY A 114 -0.55 7.74 3.01
CA GLY A 114 -0.75 6.31 3.22
C GLY A 114 -2.23 5.95 3.28
N ALA A 115 -2.60 4.87 2.60
CA ALA A 115 -3.94 4.30 2.66
C ALA A 115 -3.87 2.79 2.91
N THR A 116 -4.61 2.30 3.90
CA THR A 116 -4.60 0.88 4.27
C THR A 116 -4.92 0.00 3.06
N SER A 117 -4.02 -0.94 2.76
CA SER A 117 -4.14 -1.87 1.62
C SER A 117 -4.06 -1.24 0.23
N ALA A 118 -3.52 -0.03 0.09
CA ALA A 118 -3.34 0.58 -1.23
C ALA A 118 -2.23 -0.12 -2.02
N CYS A 119 -2.52 -0.48 -3.27
CA CYS A 119 -1.54 -0.97 -4.21
C CYS A 119 -0.91 0.17 -5.04
N LEU A 120 0.18 -0.11 -5.73
CA LEU A 120 0.93 0.89 -6.51
C LEU A 120 0.07 1.61 -7.56
N ASN A 121 -0.87 0.91 -8.21
CA ASN A 121 -1.78 1.56 -9.16
C ASN A 121 -2.67 2.63 -8.51
N GLN A 122 -3.12 2.41 -7.26
CA GLN A 122 -3.89 3.41 -6.50
C GLN A 122 -3.00 4.60 -6.08
N MET A 123 -1.75 4.34 -5.71
CA MET A 123 -0.77 5.39 -5.40
C MET A 123 -0.49 6.27 -6.62
N ILE A 124 -0.34 5.68 -7.81
CA ILE A 124 -0.17 6.41 -9.08
C ILE A 124 -1.41 7.25 -9.37
N ALA A 125 -2.62 6.68 -9.24
CA ALA A 125 -3.86 7.41 -9.44
C ALA A 125 -3.97 8.62 -8.49
N LEU A 126 -3.61 8.44 -7.22
CA LEU A 126 -3.59 9.53 -6.24
C LEU A 126 -2.63 10.65 -6.65
N ILE A 127 -1.39 10.32 -6.99
CA ILE A 127 -0.38 11.28 -7.39
C ILE A 127 -0.88 12.10 -8.58
N THR A 128 -1.36 11.44 -9.63
CA THR A 128 -1.72 12.08 -10.91
C THR A 128 -3.06 12.82 -10.89
N THR A 129 -3.96 12.50 -9.96
CA THR A 129 -5.30 13.11 -9.90
C THR A 129 -5.48 14.11 -8.77
N ARG A 130 -4.56 14.13 -7.78
CA ARG A 130 -4.72 14.93 -6.57
C ARG A 130 -3.44 15.63 -6.11
N LEU A 131 -2.29 14.96 -6.16
CA LEU A 131 -1.12 15.45 -5.44
C LEU A 131 -0.21 16.35 -6.29
N MET A 132 -0.12 16.12 -7.58
CA MET A 132 0.76 16.91 -8.46
C MET A 132 0.45 18.40 -8.43
N ASP A 133 -0.82 18.79 -8.25
CA ASP A 133 -1.24 20.19 -8.20
C ASP A 133 -0.94 20.88 -6.85
N LEU A 134 -0.53 20.11 -5.84
CA LEU A 134 -0.25 20.61 -4.49
C LEU A 134 1.22 21.04 -4.29
N GLN A 135 1.99 21.16 -5.36
CA GLN A 135 3.36 21.68 -5.38
C GLN A 135 4.33 21.02 -4.38
N PRO A 136 4.50 19.68 -4.41
CA PRO A 136 5.55 19.03 -3.62
C PRO A 136 6.94 19.39 -4.16
N ASP A 137 7.95 19.37 -3.28
CA ASP A 137 9.36 19.43 -3.67
C ASP A 137 9.91 18.01 -3.90
N VAL A 138 9.36 17.01 -3.20
CA VAL A 138 9.74 15.60 -3.30
C VAL A 138 8.52 14.72 -3.09
N ILE A 139 8.39 13.66 -3.87
CA ILE A 139 7.40 12.60 -3.67
C ILE A 139 8.11 11.27 -3.44
N PHE A 140 7.89 10.66 -2.28
CA PHE A 140 8.21 9.26 -2.03
C PHE A 140 7.01 8.37 -2.25
N VAL A 141 7.23 7.23 -2.91
CA VAL A 141 6.25 6.15 -3.03
C VAL A 141 6.83 4.93 -2.32
N LEU A 142 6.38 4.70 -1.08
CA LEU A 142 6.79 3.57 -0.26
C LEU A 142 5.80 2.43 -0.43
N GLY A 143 6.23 1.33 -1.04
CA GLY A 143 5.31 0.25 -1.37
C GLY A 143 6.01 -1.04 -1.82
N GLY A 144 5.21 -1.91 -2.43
CA GLY A 144 5.63 -3.20 -2.98
C GLY A 144 5.07 -4.39 -2.21
N ALA A 145 5.02 -4.36 -0.88
CA ALA A 145 4.51 -5.49 -0.10
C ALA A 145 3.03 -5.75 -0.39
N THR A 146 2.21 -4.71 -0.37
CA THR A 146 0.76 -4.83 -0.64
C THR A 146 0.48 -5.41 -2.02
N ASP A 147 1.24 -5.00 -3.04
CA ASP A 147 1.11 -5.53 -4.41
C ASP A 147 1.44 -7.02 -4.52
N ILE A 148 2.25 -7.53 -3.59
CA ILE A 148 2.66 -8.95 -3.54
C ILE A 148 1.66 -9.77 -2.70
N PHE A 149 1.34 -9.32 -1.47
CA PHE A 149 0.59 -10.17 -0.55
C PHE A 149 -0.91 -10.19 -0.86
N GLN A 150 -1.48 -9.15 -1.41
CA GLN A 150 -2.92 -9.12 -1.75
C GLN A 150 -3.32 -10.20 -2.75
N PRO A 151 -2.60 -10.40 -3.88
CA PRO A 151 -2.93 -11.47 -4.82
C PRO A 151 -2.84 -12.88 -4.20
N TRP A 152 -1.97 -13.08 -3.21
CA TRP A 152 -1.90 -14.33 -2.47
C TRP A 152 -3.10 -14.52 -1.54
N SER A 153 -3.50 -13.45 -0.85
CA SER A 153 -4.46 -13.56 0.25
C SER A 153 -5.89 -13.76 -0.23
N PHE A 154 -6.34 -12.95 -1.24
CA PHE A 154 -7.71 -12.98 -1.72
C PHE A 154 -7.78 -12.83 -3.25
N ASP A 155 -7.91 -11.62 -3.79
CA ASP A 155 -8.06 -11.39 -5.23
C ASP A 155 -6.77 -11.76 -5.96
N PRO A 156 -6.75 -12.82 -6.78
CA PRO A 156 -5.52 -13.30 -7.40
C PRO A 156 -5.01 -12.41 -8.54
N ARG A 157 -5.74 -11.35 -8.87
CA ARG A 157 -5.38 -10.40 -9.93
C ARG A 157 -4.45 -9.33 -9.40
N ALA A 158 -3.20 -9.39 -9.80
CA ALA A 158 -2.19 -8.41 -9.39
C ALA A 158 -2.52 -6.98 -9.86
N GLY A 159 -2.27 -6.00 -9.01
CA GLY A 159 -2.52 -4.59 -9.30
C GLY A 159 -3.98 -4.16 -9.22
N TYR A 160 -4.88 -5.05 -8.84
CA TYR A 160 -6.26 -4.71 -8.48
C TYR A 160 -6.31 -4.15 -7.05
N PRO A 161 -7.22 -3.20 -6.78
CA PRO A 161 -7.47 -2.71 -5.43
C PRO A 161 -7.95 -3.83 -4.49
N TYR A 162 -7.69 -3.67 -3.21
CA TYR A 162 -8.07 -4.63 -2.17
C TYR A 162 -9.55 -5.01 -2.27
N ASN A 163 -9.80 -6.32 -2.35
CA ASN A 163 -11.15 -6.91 -2.40
C ASN A 163 -12.06 -6.40 -3.53
N HIS A 164 -11.50 -5.96 -4.66
CA HIS A 164 -12.28 -5.47 -5.79
C HIS A 164 -13.29 -6.51 -6.31
N PHE A 165 -12.94 -7.81 -6.28
CA PHE A 165 -13.84 -8.90 -6.64
C PHE A 165 -15.16 -8.92 -5.86
N ALA A 166 -15.14 -8.49 -4.60
CA ALA A 166 -16.35 -8.41 -3.78
C ALA A 166 -17.26 -7.28 -4.26
N GLN A 167 -16.71 -6.14 -4.66
CA GLN A 167 -17.48 -5.04 -5.25
C GLN A 167 -18.11 -5.45 -6.58
N GLU A 168 -17.35 -6.15 -7.44
CA GLU A 168 -17.87 -6.71 -8.69
C GLU A 168 -19.04 -7.67 -8.43
N SER A 169 -18.92 -8.53 -7.40
CA SER A 169 -19.97 -9.46 -7.01
C SER A 169 -21.26 -8.75 -6.59
N LEU A 170 -21.13 -7.69 -5.79
CA LEU A 170 -22.28 -6.89 -5.37
C LEU A 170 -22.91 -6.15 -6.55
N CYS A 171 -22.10 -5.57 -7.45
CA CYS A 171 -22.62 -4.94 -8.66
C CYS A 171 -23.41 -5.93 -9.51
N ASP A 172 -22.87 -7.12 -9.76
CA ASP A 172 -23.55 -8.16 -10.52
C ASP A 172 -24.85 -8.60 -9.86
N TYR A 173 -24.87 -8.72 -8.52
CA TYR A 173 -26.07 -9.03 -7.78
C TYR A 173 -27.15 -7.96 -7.97
N PHE A 174 -26.83 -6.70 -7.75
CA PHE A 174 -27.79 -5.60 -7.89
C PHE A 174 -28.30 -5.43 -9.31
N PHE A 175 -27.43 -5.55 -10.32
CA PHE A 175 -27.83 -5.45 -11.72
C PHE A 175 -28.69 -6.63 -12.17
N ASN A 176 -28.47 -7.84 -11.66
CA ASN A 176 -29.22 -9.01 -12.04
C ASN A 176 -30.55 -9.11 -11.28
N THR A 177 -30.62 -8.67 -10.01
CA THR A 177 -31.87 -8.64 -9.23
C THR A 177 -32.81 -7.52 -9.68
N ALA A 178 -32.29 -6.36 -10.07
CA ALA A 178 -33.12 -5.29 -10.64
C ALA A 178 -33.84 -5.68 -11.96
N LYS A 179 -33.45 -6.78 -12.59
CA LYS A 179 -34.10 -7.32 -13.81
C LYS A 179 -35.11 -8.44 -13.51
N LYS A 180 -35.17 -8.94 -12.28
CA LYS A 180 -36.12 -9.98 -11.85
C LYS A 180 -37.26 -9.31 -11.11
N ASP A 181 -38.47 -9.50 -11.64
CA ASP A 181 -39.72 -9.05 -11.01
C ASP A 181 -39.83 -9.56 -9.55
N GLU A 182 -40.37 -8.72 -8.70
CA GLU A 182 -41.07 -8.83 -7.42
C GLU A 182 -40.74 -9.97 -6.42
N ASP A 183 -40.08 -11.06 -6.82
CA ASP A 183 -39.71 -12.20 -5.97
C ASP A 183 -38.19 -12.23 -5.65
N ALA A 184 -37.53 -11.08 -5.55
CA ALA A 184 -36.13 -11.05 -5.12
C ALA A 184 -36.07 -11.54 -3.66
N GLU A 185 -35.64 -12.79 -3.46
CA GLU A 185 -35.27 -13.29 -2.13
C GLU A 185 -34.33 -12.29 -1.47
N ASP A 186 -34.63 -11.91 -0.25
CA ASP A 186 -33.75 -11.06 0.56
C ASP A 186 -32.34 -11.64 0.54
N LEU A 187 -31.33 -10.78 0.28
CA LEU A 187 -29.93 -11.18 0.27
C LEU A 187 -29.54 -11.71 1.66
N SER A 188 -29.62 -13.02 1.82
CA SER A 188 -29.15 -13.64 3.05
C SER A 188 -27.61 -13.58 3.15
N TYR A 189 -27.09 -13.68 4.37
CA TYR A 189 -25.65 -13.76 4.60
C TYR A 189 -25.00 -14.92 3.82
N ASP A 190 -25.67 -16.07 3.78
CA ASP A 190 -25.16 -17.25 3.06
C ASP A 190 -25.15 -17.06 1.53
N SER A 191 -26.18 -16.40 1.00
CA SER A 191 -26.24 -16.05 -0.43
C SER A 191 -25.13 -15.06 -0.82
N LEU A 192 -24.89 -14.04 0.02
CA LEU A 192 -23.81 -13.10 -0.18
C LEU A 192 -22.44 -13.80 -0.12
N GLN A 193 -22.26 -14.70 0.85
CA GLN A 193 -21.04 -15.47 0.99
C GLN A 193 -20.79 -16.33 -0.24
N ALA A 194 -21.80 -17.06 -0.71
CA ALA A 194 -21.70 -17.90 -1.89
C ALA A 194 -21.35 -17.09 -3.16
N LEU A 195 -21.98 -15.93 -3.32
CA LEU A 195 -21.73 -15.03 -4.45
C LEU A 195 -20.28 -14.50 -4.46
N ILE A 196 -19.82 -13.94 -3.34
CA ILE A 196 -18.48 -13.32 -3.25
C ILE A 196 -17.39 -14.38 -3.39
N PHE A 197 -17.48 -15.49 -2.64
CA PHE A 197 -16.44 -16.52 -2.68
C PHE A 197 -16.52 -17.42 -3.89
N GLY A 198 -17.70 -17.61 -4.48
CA GLY A 198 -17.83 -18.27 -5.79
C GLY A 198 -17.07 -17.50 -6.88
N ARG A 199 -17.16 -16.16 -6.89
CA ARG A 199 -16.34 -15.33 -7.78
C ARG A 199 -14.85 -15.49 -7.49
N LEU A 200 -14.44 -15.44 -6.21
CA LEU A 200 -13.05 -15.60 -5.82
C LEU A 200 -12.47 -16.94 -6.29
N ASP A 201 -13.20 -18.04 -6.08
CA ASP A 201 -12.78 -19.37 -6.48
C ASP A 201 -12.65 -19.48 -8.02
N ASN A 202 -13.57 -18.86 -8.77
CA ASN A 202 -13.48 -18.75 -10.22
C ASN A 202 -12.26 -17.94 -10.67
N LEU A 203 -11.98 -16.80 -10.05
CA LEU A 203 -10.81 -15.97 -10.37
C LEU A 203 -9.51 -16.72 -10.09
N ARG A 204 -9.42 -17.44 -8.97
CA ARG A 204 -8.26 -18.29 -8.64
C ARG A 204 -8.04 -19.39 -9.68
N ALA A 205 -9.11 -20.02 -10.14
CA ALA A 205 -9.02 -21.02 -11.19
C ALA A 205 -8.58 -20.42 -12.54
N LEU A 206 -9.15 -19.27 -12.94
CA LEU A 206 -8.82 -18.60 -14.19
C LEU A 206 -7.39 -18.08 -14.24
N THR A 207 -6.84 -17.64 -13.11
CA THR A 207 -5.49 -17.11 -13.05
C THR A 207 -4.42 -18.15 -12.78
N ASN A 208 -4.78 -19.42 -12.59
CA ASN A 208 -3.88 -20.47 -12.09
C ASN A 208 -3.17 -20.05 -10.79
N TRP A 209 -3.93 -19.51 -9.85
CA TRP A 209 -3.45 -18.97 -8.58
C TRP A 209 -2.44 -19.91 -7.90
N GLN A 210 -1.37 -19.35 -7.37
CA GLN A 210 -0.23 -20.03 -6.74
C GLN A 210 0.63 -20.89 -7.70
N SER A 211 0.44 -20.81 -9.01
CA SER A 211 1.38 -21.38 -9.97
C SER A 211 2.57 -20.45 -10.24
N ASP A 212 3.67 -21.00 -10.77
CA ASP A 212 4.83 -20.20 -11.19
C ASP A 212 4.46 -19.11 -12.19
N ILE A 213 3.56 -19.41 -13.13
CA ILE A 213 3.09 -18.44 -14.14
C ILE A 213 2.36 -17.28 -13.45
N TRP A 214 1.51 -17.59 -12.47
CA TRP A 214 0.80 -16.57 -11.71
C TRP A 214 1.78 -15.74 -10.86
N GLU A 215 2.77 -16.34 -10.21
CA GLU A 215 3.79 -15.62 -9.46
C GLU A 215 4.56 -14.62 -10.34
N TRP A 216 4.92 -15.02 -11.58
CA TRP A 216 5.56 -14.13 -12.54
C TRP A 216 4.64 -13.02 -13.02
N GLU A 217 3.33 -13.28 -13.16
CA GLU A 217 2.35 -12.26 -13.52
C GLU A 217 2.22 -11.20 -12.43
N VAL A 218 2.27 -11.58 -11.15
CA VAL A 218 2.30 -10.60 -10.04
C VAL A 218 3.47 -9.64 -10.18
N VAL A 219 4.67 -10.14 -10.40
CA VAL A 219 5.88 -9.31 -10.60
C VAL A 219 5.77 -8.47 -11.87
N ARG A 220 5.25 -9.04 -12.95
CA ARG A 220 5.07 -8.32 -14.23
C ARG A 220 4.13 -7.13 -14.08
N GLN A 221 3.00 -7.28 -13.39
CA GLN A 221 2.06 -6.19 -13.16
C GLN A 221 2.67 -5.10 -12.30
N PHE A 222 3.45 -5.46 -11.29
CA PHE A 222 4.20 -4.52 -10.47
C PHE A 222 5.24 -3.74 -11.30
N GLU A 223 6.05 -4.42 -12.12
CA GLU A 223 7.00 -3.80 -13.04
C GLU A 223 6.33 -2.82 -14.00
N LEU A 224 5.17 -3.20 -14.56
CA LEU A 224 4.39 -2.33 -15.44
C LEU A 224 3.88 -1.06 -14.70
N ALA A 225 3.49 -1.19 -13.44
CA ALA A 225 3.08 -0.05 -12.63
C ALA A 225 4.26 0.89 -12.35
N LEU A 226 5.44 0.38 -12.00
CA LEU A 226 6.66 1.19 -11.87
C LEU A 226 7.02 1.90 -13.18
N LYS A 227 6.94 1.22 -14.32
CA LYS A 227 7.18 1.82 -15.64
C LYS A 227 6.18 2.93 -15.97
N ARG A 228 4.91 2.79 -15.54
CA ARG A 228 3.91 3.88 -15.67
C ARG A 228 4.31 5.07 -14.81
N LEU A 229 4.65 4.85 -13.54
CA LEU A 229 5.09 5.90 -12.63
C LEU A 229 6.29 6.66 -13.19
N GLY A 230 7.31 5.94 -13.68
CA GLY A 230 8.50 6.54 -14.30
C GLY A 230 8.19 7.39 -15.52
N ARG A 231 7.24 6.97 -16.37
CA ARG A 231 6.80 7.78 -17.54
C ARG A 231 6.01 9.01 -17.16
N LEU A 232 5.22 8.94 -16.08
CA LEU A 232 4.39 10.04 -15.60
C LEU A 232 5.18 11.07 -14.81
N SER A 233 6.29 10.68 -14.18
CA SER A 233 7.07 11.55 -13.30
C SER A 233 7.57 12.82 -13.96
N GLY A 234 7.89 12.79 -15.23
CA GLY A 234 8.30 13.99 -16.01
C GLY A 234 7.22 15.08 -16.08
N GLY A 235 5.94 14.73 -15.89
CA GLY A 235 4.83 15.68 -15.87
C GLY A 235 4.37 16.11 -14.47
N ILE A 236 4.94 15.54 -13.40
CA ILE A 236 4.49 15.81 -12.02
C ILE A 236 5.03 17.14 -11.49
N GLY A 237 6.13 17.64 -12.03
CA GLY A 237 6.77 18.90 -11.57
C GLY A 237 7.57 18.76 -10.28
N ALA A 238 7.76 17.56 -9.78
CA ALA A 238 8.60 17.22 -8.63
C ALA A 238 9.28 15.87 -8.84
N PRO A 239 10.50 15.65 -8.34
CA PRO A 239 11.15 14.34 -8.40
C PRO A 239 10.35 13.31 -7.58
N VAL A 240 10.25 12.11 -8.15
CA VAL A 240 9.54 10.96 -7.55
C VAL A 240 10.54 9.84 -7.29
N ARG A 241 10.59 9.33 -6.08
CA ARG A 241 11.37 8.14 -5.75
C ARG A 241 10.48 7.02 -5.27
N PHE A 242 10.52 5.89 -6.00
CA PHE A 242 9.93 4.65 -5.48
C PHE A 242 10.91 4.00 -4.48
N LEU A 243 10.36 3.57 -3.35
CA LEU A 243 11.08 2.93 -2.25
C LEU A 243 10.46 1.56 -2.00
N LEU A 244 11.21 0.48 -2.25
CA LEU A 244 10.74 -0.85 -1.88
C LEU A 244 10.77 -0.98 -0.36
N GLN A 245 9.61 -1.13 0.25
CA GLN A 245 9.48 -1.17 1.70
C GLN A 245 10.10 -2.43 2.32
N PRO A 246 10.56 -2.37 3.58
CA PRO A 246 11.08 -3.54 4.29
C PRO A 246 9.99 -4.59 4.52
N ALA A 247 10.41 -5.85 4.54
CA ALA A 247 9.58 -6.97 4.91
C ALA A 247 10.37 -7.95 5.78
N ILE A 248 9.66 -8.63 6.66
CA ILE A 248 10.25 -9.56 7.64
C ILE A 248 11.06 -10.68 6.99
N VAL A 249 10.76 -11.04 5.74
CA VAL A 249 11.50 -12.06 4.98
C VAL A 249 12.93 -11.65 4.63
N ARG A 250 13.23 -10.34 4.69
CA ARG A 250 14.56 -9.79 4.45
C ARG A 250 15.39 -9.61 5.72
N LYS A 251 14.84 -9.91 6.89
CA LYS A 251 15.55 -9.88 8.15
C LYS A 251 16.26 -11.22 8.39
N SER A 252 17.57 -11.17 8.69
CA SER A 252 18.39 -12.38 8.87
C SER A 252 17.99 -13.17 10.11
N GLU A 253 17.69 -12.49 11.22
CA GLU A 253 17.26 -13.09 12.47
C GLU A 253 15.93 -12.52 12.93
N ARG A 254 14.93 -13.38 13.10
CA ARG A 254 13.60 -13.02 13.62
C ARG A 254 13.52 -13.30 15.09
N ILE A 255 13.04 -12.35 15.88
CA ILE A 255 13.06 -12.38 17.34
C ILE A 255 11.64 -12.24 17.90
N GLY A 256 11.32 -13.03 18.94
CA GLY A 256 10.03 -12.98 19.62
C GLY A 256 8.86 -13.25 18.66
N ASP A 257 7.88 -12.37 18.64
CA ASP A 257 6.66 -12.53 17.83
C ASP A 257 6.94 -12.53 16.32
N GLU A 258 8.07 -11.98 15.87
CA GLU A 258 8.48 -12.02 14.46
C GLU A 258 8.64 -13.46 13.93
N GLN A 259 8.94 -14.43 14.81
CA GLN A 259 9.11 -15.84 14.44
C GLN A 259 7.80 -16.48 13.95
N ASN A 260 6.67 -15.94 14.37
CA ASN A 260 5.34 -16.48 14.09
C ASN A 260 4.49 -15.53 13.22
N ALA A 261 5.11 -14.56 12.54
CA ALA A 261 4.40 -13.51 11.81
C ALA A 261 3.52 -14.04 10.65
N ALA A 262 3.89 -15.19 10.05
CA ALA A 262 3.09 -15.83 8.99
C ALA A 262 3.46 -17.31 8.79
N SER A 263 2.68 -18.03 7.97
CA SER A 263 2.99 -19.41 7.58
C SER A 263 4.27 -19.49 6.76
N GLY A 264 5.00 -20.61 6.87
CA GLY A 264 6.24 -20.83 6.14
C GLY A 264 6.08 -20.77 4.62
N GLU A 265 4.96 -21.27 4.10
CA GLU A 265 4.65 -21.22 2.67
C GLU A 265 4.47 -19.78 2.16
N PHE A 266 3.73 -18.96 2.90
CA PHE A 266 3.55 -17.55 2.56
C PHE A 266 4.86 -16.75 2.67
N LEU A 267 5.67 -17.01 3.69
CA LEU A 267 6.97 -16.37 3.83
C LEU A 267 7.92 -16.76 2.69
N ALA A 268 7.91 -18.03 2.26
CA ALA A 268 8.70 -18.48 1.11
C ALA A 268 8.24 -17.81 -0.21
N TYR A 269 6.93 -17.65 -0.39
CA TYR A 269 6.37 -16.88 -1.52
C TYR A 269 6.84 -15.42 -1.48
N LEU A 270 6.69 -14.74 -0.35
CA LEU A 270 7.14 -13.35 -0.19
C LEU A 270 8.62 -13.19 -0.50
N ASP A 271 9.47 -14.09 0.00
CA ASP A 271 10.91 -14.04 -0.23
C ASP A 271 11.25 -14.14 -1.72
N ARG A 272 10.62 -15.10 -2.44
CA ARG A 272 10.79 -15.20 -3.90
C ARG A 272 10.34 -13.94 -4.63
N GLN A 273 9.20 -13.36 -4.24
CA GLN A 273 8.69 -12.16 -4.90
C GLN A 273 9.57 -10.93 -4.64
N TYR A 274 10.04 -10.74 -3.41
CA TYR A 274 10.99 -9.67 -3.10
C TYR A 274 12.27 -9.80 -3.92
N THR A 275 12.82 -11.02 -4.04
CA THR A 275 14.01 -11.27 -4.88
C THR A 275 13.76 -10.88 -6.35
N ARG A 276 12.59 -11.20 -6.89
CA ARG A 276 12.22 -10.83 -8.27
C ARG A 276 12.04 -9.32 -8.43
N ILE A 277 11.46 -8.64 -7.42
CA ILE A 277 11.30 -7.17 -7.44
C ILE A 277 12.65 -6.46 -7.34
N GLU A 278 13.57 -6.92 -6.49
CA GLU A 278 14.96 -6.41 -6.46
C GLU A 278 15.59 -6.44 -7.86
N GLN A 279 15.39 -7.53 -8.61
CA GLN A 279 15.84 -7.64 -10.00
C GLN A 279 15.11 -6.66 -10.94
N VAL A 280 13.81 -6.41 -10.72
CA VAL A 280 13.04 -5.40 -11.48
C VAL A 280 13.65 -4.02 -11.25
N LEU A 281 13.91 -3.62 -10.01
CA LEU A 281 14.51 -2.32 -9.70
C LEU A 281 15.87 -2.15 -10.40
N GLY A 282 16.74 -3.17 -10.31
CA GLY A 282 18.04 -3.14 -11.01
C GLY A 282 17.93 -3.00 -12.54
N ARG A 283 16.91 -3.64 -13.15
CA ARG A 283 16.65 -3.45 -14.60
C ARG A 283 16.18 -2.04 -14.92
N LEU A 284 15.28 -1.44 -14.11
CA LEU A 284 14.80 -0.08 -14.34
C LEU A 284 15.92 0.95 -14.27
N GLU A 285 16.89 0.75 -13.38
CA GLU A 285 18.11 1.57 -13.31
C GLU A 285 18.99 1.37 -14.54
N ALA A 286 19.26 0.12 -14.92
CA ALA A 286 20.10 -0.21 -16.08
C ALA A 286 19.49 0.27 -17.41
N ASP A 287 18.18 0.20 -17.57
CA ASP A 287 17.44 0.65 -18.75
C ASP A 287 17.29 2.19 -18.84
N GLY A 288 17.76 2.91 -17.83
CA GLY A 288 17.69 4.38 -17.77
C GLY A 288 16.31 4.95 -17.48
N LEU A 289 15.31 4.12 -17.18
CA LEU A 289 13.97 4.60 -16.81
C LEU A 289 13.96 5.22 -15.40
N ALA A 290 14.78 4.68 -14.50
CA ALA A 290 14.93 5.18 -13.13
C ALA A 290 16.08 6.21 -13.04
N GLN A 291 16.03 7.23 -13.89
CA GLN A 291 16.99 8.33 -13.95
C GLN A 291 16.25 9.67 -14.10
N GLY A 292 16.87 10.76 -13.66
CA GLY A 292 16.25 12.09 -13.71
C GLY A 292 15.10 12.24 -12.71
N PRO A 293 13.88 12.63 -13.15
CA PRO A 293 12.77 12.93 -12.23
C PRO A 293 12.17 11.70 -11.55
N PHE A 294 12.50 10.49 -12.01
CA PHE A 294 12.10 9.23 -11.37
C PHE A 294 13.31 8.43 -10.98
N THR A 295 13.35 7.99 -9.73
CA THR A 295 14.39 7.09 -9.22
C THR A 295 13.78 5.97 -8.41
N VAL A 296 14.51 4.87 -8.23
CA VAL A 296 14.11 3.75 -7.38
C VAL A 296 15.15 3.51 -6.29
N ARG A 297 14.74 2.98 -5.16
CA ARG A 297 15.64 2.58 -4.08
C ARG A 297 15.10 1.34 -3.40
N ASP A 298 15.93 0.36 -3.18
CA ASP A 298 15.61 -0.80 -2.36
C ASP A 298 15.88 -0.50 -0.88
N LEU A 299 14.82 -0.43 -0.07
CA LEU A 299 14.88 -0.36 1.39
C LEU A 299 14.47 -1.67 2.05
N SER A 300 14.23 -2.74 1.28
CA SER A 300 13.71 -4.01 1.81
C SER A 300 14.61 -4.61 2.87
N ARG A 301 15.92 -4.36 2.79
CA ARG A 301 16.96 -4.90 3.66
C ARG A 301 17.44 -3.95 4.77
N ILE A 302 16.75 -2.83 4.99
CA ILE A 302 17.18 -1.84 5.98
C ILE A 302 17.32 -2.43 7.40
N PHE A 303 16.58 -3.50 7.69
CA PHE A 303 16.61 -4.22 8.97
C PHE A 303 17.34 -5.57 8.89
N GLU A 304 18.04 -5.90 7.80
CA GLU A 304 18.60 -7.23 7.56
C GLU A 304 19.50 -7.71 8.71
N ALA A 305 20.43 -6.87 9.16
CA ALA A 305 21.38 -7.19 10.23
C ALA A 305 20.95 -6.70 11.62
N ASP A 306 19.76 -6.13 11.76
CA ASP A 306 19.29 -5.60 13.04
C ASP A 306 18.79 -6.73 13.95
N THR A 307 19.34 -6.77 15.16
CA THR A 307 19.05 -7.82 16.16
C THR A 307 17.88 -7.47 17.09
N ARG A 308 17.21 -6.32 16.89
CA ARG A 308 16.02 -5.93 17.66
C ARG A 308 14.74 -6.47 16.99
N ALA A 309 13.68 -6.67 17.77
CA ALA A 309 12.35 -6.97 17.21
C ALA A 309 11.76 -5.67 16.62
N LEU A 310 11.86 -5.50 15.31
CA LEU A 310 11.42 -4.28 14.62
C LEU A 310 10.13 -4.44 13.84
N PHE A 311 9.65 -5.66 13.64
CA PHE A 311 8.37 -5.94 12.98
C PHE A 311 7.30 -6.34 13.98
N THR A 312 6.07 -5.88 13.74
CA THR A 312 4.86 -6.31 14.46
C THR A 312 4.09 -7.41 13.70
N ASP A 313 4.31 -7.48 12.38
CA ASP A 313 3.85 -8.55 11.48
C ASP A 313 4.80 -8.68 10.28
N ILE A 314 4.31 -9.06 9.11
CA ILE A 314 5.13 -9.28 7.91
C ILE A 314 5.74 -8.00 7.32
N VAL A 315 5.16 -6.82 7.57
CA VAL A 315 5.57 -5.52 6.98
C VAL A 315 5.43 -4.32 7.93
N HIS A 316 4.49 -4.37 8.89
CA HIS A 316 4.33 -3.30 9.85
C HIS A 316 5.47 -3.32 10.87
N VAL A 317 5.91 -2.13 11.26
CA VAL A 317 7.09 -1.97 12.11
C VAL A 317 6.76 -1.35 13.46
N THR A 318 7.55 -1.70 14.46
CA THR A 318 7.47 -1.12 15.81
C THR A 318 7.77 0.39 15.78
N SER A 319 7.56 1.08 16.91
CA SER A 319 7.93 2.48 17.08
C SER A 319 9.40 2.73 16.73
N GLU A 320 10.31 1.84 17.16
CA GLU A 320 11.73 1.92 16.81
C GLU A 320 11.98 1.72 15.31
N GLY A 321 11.29 0.76 14.69
CA GLY A 321 11.37 0.52 13.24
C GLY A 321 10.89 1.75 12.45
N ARG A 322 9.81 2.42 12.89
CA ARG A 322 9.34 3.67 12.28
C ARG A 322 10.38 4.79 12.37
N GLN A 323 11.14 4.87 13.48
CA GLN A 323 12.21 5.85 13.60
C GLN A 323 13.35 5.58 12.61
N VAL A 324 13.81 4.33 12.50
CA VAL A 324 14.86 3.96 11.54
C VAL A 324 14.42 4.26 10.11
N MET A 325 13.16 3.96 9.76
CA MET A 325 12.60 4.31 8.45
C MET A 325 12.58 5.81 8.21
N ALA A 326 12.14 6.59 9.18
CA ALA A 326 12.08 8.05 9.07
C ALA A 326 13.47 8.68 8.89
N ASP A 327 14.47 8.19 9.65
CA ASP A 327 15.85 8.66 9.51
C ASP A 327 16.41 8.35 8.12
N ARG A 328 16.15 7.16 7.60
CA ARG A 328 16.54 6.78 6.24
C ARG A 328 15.85 7.65 5.19
N LEU A 329 14.55 7.90 5.32
CA LEU A 329 13.82 8.79 4.41
C LEU A 329 14.35 10.23 4.44
N ALA A 330 14.83 10.71 5.60
CA ALA A 330 15.45 12.04 5.69
C ALA A 330 16.76 12.12 4.90
N ASP A 331 17.53 11.04 4.84
CA ASP A 331 18.74 10.97 3.99
C ASP A 331 18.37 10.92 2.50
N GLU A 332 17.32 10.16 2.14
CA GLU A 332 16.78 10.13 0.77
C GLU A 332 16.27 11.51 0.30
N VAL A 333 15.65 12.31 1.20
CA VAL A 333 15.27 13.71 0.87
C VAL A 333 16.51 14.54 0.53
N ALA A 334 17.57 14.44 1.34
CA ALA A 334 18.79 15.21 1.08
C ALA A 334 19.42 14.86 -0.28
N GLU A 335 19.47 13.57 -0.63
CA GLU A 335 19.95 13.13 -1.96
C GLU A 335 19.08 13.71 -3.10
N MET A 336 17.74 13.68 -2.97
CA MET A 336 16.84 14.16 -4.02
C MET A 336 16.90 15.67 -4.22
N LEU A 337 17.10 16.45 -3.16
CA LEU A 337 17.25 17.90 -3.28
C LEU A 337 18.54 18.30 -4.01
N VAL A 338 19.62 17.54 -3.84
CA VAL A 338 20.86 17.76 -4.61
C VAL A 338 20.64 17.46 -6.09
N LEU A 339 20.00 16.33 -6.42
CA LEU A 339 19.71 15.97 -7.82
C LEU A 339 18.81 17.00 -8.51
N SER A 340 17.88 17.61 -7.79
CA SER A 340 16.98 18.65 -8.32
C SER A 340 17.68 19.98 -8.56
N ALA A 341 18.80 20.26 -7.90
CA ALA A 341 19.56 21.49 -8.07
C ALA A 341 20.55 21.43 -9.24
N GLU A 342 20.89 20.22 -9.73
CA GLU A 342 21.84 19.97 -10.82
C GLU A 342 21.15 19.80 -12.19
N GLY A 343 19.85 19.63 -12.26
CA GLY A 343 19.03 19.45 -13.47
C GLY A 343 18.20 20.65 -13.82
#